data_3a75cf7a8f8aa5c8f6b6b774bdcb1891
#
_entry.id   3a75cf7a8f8aa5c8f6b6b774bdcb1891
#
_cell.length_a   1.000
_cell.length_b   1.000
_cell.length_c   1.000
_cell.angle_alpha   90.00
_cell.angle_beta   90.00
_cell.angle_gamma   90.00
#
_symmetry.space_group_name_H-M   'P 1'
#
loop_
_entity.id
_entity.type
_entity.pdbx_description
1 polymer ?
#
loop_
_entity_poly.entity_id
_entity_poly.type
_entity_poly.pdbx_seq_one_letter_code
_entity_poly.pdbx_strand_id
1 'polypeptide(L)'
;MPIRIGSRIFDPRLFTTFLTIVLIAALLALGRWQLQRADAKRALDERFAAGADATRTIDRETPPLLRYQHIEAPGAYDSARQVLIDNMSSGQGRAGYFVITPFALRGGGWILVNRGWVPLGASRADKPQVAVPQGPRELHGRTDDLPRAGLQLGPRAPLTPPYPVVASFPTHDEIAGLLHERAWSRAAAVVLLDPGEPDGYLRQWQAPGFPPMRHVAYAVQWFGLALTLAVIYVVTNVRRAAADGADPGAGRR
;
A
#
# COMPACT_ATOMS: atom_id res chain seq x y z
N MET A 1 12.96 -43.49 -19.85
CA MET A 1 13.96 -44.57 -19.67
C MET A 1 14.51 -44.46 -18.27
N PRO A 2 14.59 -45.57 -17.49
CA PRO A 2 15.15 -45.53 -16.16
C PRO A 2 16.67 -45.30 -16.24
N ILE A 3 17.19 -44.44 -15.37
CA ILE A 3 18.61 -44.09 -15.27
C ILE A 3 19.16 -44.79 -14.04
N ARG A 4 20.16 -45.68 -14.22
CA ARG A 4 20.85 -46.39 -13.10
C ARG A 4 22.01 -45.55 -12.56
N ILE A 5 21.97 -45.24 -11.27
CA ILE A 5 23.02 -44.49 -10.56
C ILE A 5 23.46 -45.36 -9.39
N GLY A 6 24.51 -46.16 -9.61
CA GLY A 6 24.98 -47.13 -8.63
C GLY A 6 23.92 -48.20 -8.26
N SER A 7 23.59 -48.31 -6.97
CA SER A 7 22.57 -49.22 -6.44
C SER A 7 21.13 -48.68 -6.52
N ARG A 8 20.92 -47.56 -7.17
CA ARG A 8 19.60 -46.90 -7.29
C ARG A 8 19.20 -46.71 -8.75
N ILE A 9 17.89 -46.76 -9.02
CA ILE A 9 17.29 -46.53 -10.33
C ILE A 9 16.38 -45.33 -10.19
N PHE A 10 16.57 -44.33 -11.03
CA PHE A 10 15.66 -43.21 -11.21
C PHE A 10 14.71 -43.52 -12.38
N ASP A 11 13.43 -43.67 -12.09
CA ASP A 11 12.40 -44.08 -13.04
C ASP A 11 11.26 -43.00 -13.16
N PRO A 12 11.53 -41.90 -13.89
CA PRO A 12 10.57 -40.81 -14.02
C PRO A 12 9.43 -41.16 -14.97
N ARG A 13 8.20 -40.88 -14.56
CA ARG A 13 7.01 -40.98 -15.41
C ARG A 13 6.80 -39.65 -16.14
N LEU A 14 6.64 -39.67 -17.46
CA LEU A 14 6.56 -38.49 -18.30
C LEU A 14 5.51 -37.46 -17.83
N PHE A 15 4.31 -37.93 -17.51
CA PHE A 15 3.22 -37.02 -17.06
C PHE A 15 3.56 -36.33 -15.74
N THR A 16 4.03 -37.09 -14.71
CA THR A 16 4.38 -36.50 -13.42
C THR A 16 5.59 -35.61 -13.53
N THR A 17 6.56 -35.93 -14.38
CA THR A 17 7.73 -35.09 -14.67
C THR A 17 7.31 -33.74 -15.26
N PHE A 18 6.48 -33.79 -16.33
CA PHE A 18 5.96 -32.57 -16.97
C PHE A 18 5.19 -31.70 -15.97
N LEU A 19 4.26 -32.29 -15.20
CA LEU A 19 3.48 -31.57 -14.21
C LEU A 19 4.37 -30.93 -13.12
N THR A 20 5.38 -31.68 -12.65
CA THR A 20 6.33 -31.17 -11.65
C THR A 20 7.13 -29.97 -12.18
N ILE A 21 7.63 -30.06 -13.42
CA ILE A 21 8.36 -28.95 -14.06
C ILE A 21 7.47 -27.71 -14.15
N VAL A 22 6.24 -27.87 -14.62
CA VAL A 22 5.28 -26.75 -14.74
C VAL A 22 4.99 -26.10 -13.37
N LEU A 23 4.75 -26.92 -12.34
CA LEU A 23 4.50 -26.43 -10.99
C LEU A 23 5.72 -25.72 -10.40
N ILE A 24 6.93 -26.28 -10.55
CA ILE A 24 8.17 -25.64 -10.10
C ILE A 24 8.37 -24.30 -10.82
N ALA A 25 8.17 -24.25 -12.13
CA ALA A 25 8.28 -23.03 -12.90
C ALA A 25 7.28 -21.96 -12.42
N ALA A 26 6.04 -22.34 -12.13
CA ALA A 26 5.03 -21.46 -11.58
C ALA A 26 5.41 -20.93 -10.18
N LEU A 27 5.90 -21.78 -9.30
CA LEU A 27 6.36 -21.41 -7.95
C LEU A 27 7.55 -20.44 -8.00
N LEU A 28 8.52 -20.69 -8.88
CA LEU A 28 9.66 -19.80 -9.09
C LEU A 28 9.23 -18.46 -9.67
N ALA A 29 8.28 -18.44 -10.60
CA ALA A 29 7.72 -17.20 -11.16
C ALA A 29 7.00 -16.36 -10.09
N LEU A 30 6.22 -17.00 -9.20
CA LEU A 30 5.57 -16.34 -8.06
C LEU A 30 6.60 -15.77 -7.06
N GLY A 31 7.65 -16.53 -6.75
CA GLY A 31 8.74 -16.05 -5.90
C GLY A 31 9.43 -14.82 -6.49
N ARG A 32 9.77 -14.85 -7.78
CA ARG A 32 10.35 -13.71 -8.49
C ARG A 32 9.41 -12.49 -8.51
N TRP A 33 8.12 -12.71 -8.78
CA TRP A 33 7.12 -11.64 -8.75
C TRP A 33 7.04 -10.97 -7.38
N GLN A 34 7.10 -11.73 -6.29
CA GLN A 34 7.12 -11.17 -4.94
C GLN A 34 8.38 -10.34 -4.68
N LEU A 35 9.56 -10.76 -5.15
CA LEU A 35 10.77 -9.94 -5.03
C LEU A 35 10.65 -8.62 -5.80
N GLN A 36 10.11 -8.65 -7.01
CA GLN A 36 9.84 -7.41 -7.77
C GLN A 36 8.88 -6.46 -7.03
N ARG A 37 7.87 -7.01 -6.34
CA ARG A 37 6.96 -6.23 -5.49
C ARG A 37 7.69 -5.62 -4.28
N ALA A 38 8.62 -6.37 -3.66
CA ALA A 38 9.44 -5.85 -2.58
C ALA A 38 10.32 -4.68 -3.04
N ASP A 39 10.95 -4.80 -4.21
CA ASP A 39 11.80 -3.74 -4.77
C ASP A 39 10.99 -2.50 -5.16
N ALA A 40 9.84 -2.68 -5.80
CA ALA A 40 8.92 -1.58 -6.11
C ALA A 40 8.46 -0.83 -4.86
N LYS A 41 8.19 -1.57 -3.76
CA LYS A 41 7.80 -0.96 -2.49
C LYS A 41 8.97 -0.23 -1.83
N ARG A 42 10.22 -0.76 -1.88
CA ARG A 42 11.41 -0.05 -1.40
C ARG A 42 11.60 1.28 -2.12
N ALA A 43 11.53 1.26 -3.46
CA ALA A 43 11.63 2.48 -4.26
C ALA A 43 10.53 3.51 -3.93
N LEU A 44 9.31 3.04 -3.59
CA LEU A 44 8.23 3.91 -3.13
C LEU A 44 8.53 4.50 -1.75
N ASP A 45 9.03 3.69 -0.81
CA ASP A 45 9.42 4.14 0.54
C ASP A 45 10.56 5.15 0.49
N GLU A 46 11.55 4.93 -0.37
CA GLU A 46 12.65 5.87 -0.61
C GLU A 46 12.15 7.21 -1.16
N ARG A 47 11.27 7.20 -2.17
CA ARG A 47 10.64 8.43 -2.70
C ARG A 47 9.82 9.15 -1.62
N PHE A 48 9.12 8.40 -0.79
CA PHE A 48 8.35 8.97 0.31
C PHE A 48 9.27 9.58 1.39
N ALA A 49 10.39 8.92 1.71
CA ALA A 49 11.36 9.40 2.71
C ALA A 49 12.19 10.58 2.20
N ALA A 50 12.65 10.51 0.95
CA ALA A 50 13.44 11.59 0.34
C ALA A 50 12.63 12.88 0.23
N GLY A 51 11.30 12.77 0.11
CA GLY A 51 10.44 13.90 -0.27
C GLY A 51 11.24 14.77 -1.24
N ALA A 52 10.90 15.15 -2.35
CA ALA A 52 11.81 15.84 -3.27
C ALA A 52 12.75 16.80 -2.54
N ASP A 53 14.03 16.73 -2.83
CA ASP A 53 15.15 17.42 -2.13
C ASP A 53 15.02 18.96 -2.01
N ALA A 54 14.00 19.57 -2.63
CA ALA A 54 13.72 20.99 -2.57
C ALA A 54 12.26 21.23 -2.19
N THR A 55 12.04 21.94 -1.09
CA THR A 55 10.74 22.52 -0.75
C THR A 55 10.31 23.53 -1.82
N ARG A 56 9.06 23.46 -2.27
CA ARG A 56 8.51 24.40 -3.24
C ARG A 56 7.42 25.25 -2.61
N THR A 57 7.55 26.54 -2.73
CA THR A 57 6.46 27.48 -2.45
C THR A 57 5.37 27.29 -3.49
N ILE A 58 4.12 27.11 -3.07
CA ILE A 58 2.99 26.92 -3.96
C ILE A 58 1.99 28.08 -3.90
N ASP A 59 1.37 28.33 -5.04
CA ASP A 59 0.27 29.26 -5.22
C ASP A 59 -0.83 28.64 -6.11
N ARG A 60 -1.79 29.44 -6.52
CA ARG A 60 -2.88 29.01 -7.40
C ARG A 60 -2.40 28.52 -8.76
N GLU A 61 -1.39 29.17 -9.33
CA GLU A 61 -0.91 28.93 -10.70
C GLU A 61 0.13 27.79 -10.75
N THR A 62 0.58 27.30 -9.61
CA THR A 62 1.57 26.20 -9.53
C THR A 62 1.05 24.96 -10.26
N PRO A 63 1.79 24.42 -11.23
CA PRO A 63 1.40 23.22 -11.96
C PRO A 63 1.37 22.00 -11.03
N PRO A 64 0.74 20.88 -11.46
CA PRO A 64 0.73 19.66 -10.68
C PRO A 64 2.15 19.21 -10.31
N LEU A 65 2.37 18.95 -9.03
CA LEU A 65 3.64 18.51 -8.49
C LEU A 65 3.71 16.98 -8.43
N LEU A 66 4.93 16.46 -8.31
CA LEU A 66 5.13 15.05 -8.07
C LEU A 66 4.56 14.67 -6.70
N ARG A 67 4.03 13.47 -6.60
CA ARG A 67 3.57 12.92 -5.33
C ARG A 67 4.72 12.86 -4.31
N TYR A 68 4.44 13.26 -3.08
CA TYR A 68 5.37 13.38 -1.95
C TYR A 68 6.37 14.54 -2.05
N GLN A 69 6.19 15.46 -2.99
CA GLN A 69 6.94 16.70 -3.05
C GLN A 69 6.72 17.54 -1.79
N HIS A 70 7.79 17.97 -1.11
CA HIS A 70 7.70 18.94 -0.03
C HIS A 70 7.29 20.31 -0.56
N ILE A 71 6.35 20.92 0.17
CA ILE A 71 5.83 22.25 -0.17
C ILE A 71 5.76 23.15 1.07
N GLU A 72 5.81 24.44 0.80
CA GLU A 72 5.44 25.50 1.73
C GLU A 72 4.38 26.40 1.08
N ALA A 73 3.45 26.90 1.87
CA ALA A 73 2.41 27.76 1.39
C ALA A 73 1.96 28.75 2.46
N PRO A 74 2.07 30.07 2.22
CA PRO A 74 1.47 31.08 3.08
C PRO A 74 -0.04 31.14 2.83
N GLY A 75 -0.84 31.19 3.91
CA GLY A 75 -2.29 31.23 3.77
C GLY A 75 -3.02 31.19 5.10
N ALA A 76 -4.26 30.69 5.10
CA ALA A 76 -5.06 30.50 6.29
C ALA A 76 -6.03 29.32 6.16
N TYR A 77 -6.27 28.60 7.26
CA TYR A 77 -7.26 27.54 7.31
C TYR A 77 -8.69 28.08 7.30
N ASP A 78 -9.58 27.37 6.61
CA ASP A 78 -11.02 27.50 6.81
C ASP A 78 -11.46 26.56 7.94
N SER A 79 -11.56 27.11 9.13
CA SER A 79 -11.94 26.36 10.33
C SER A 79 -13.41 25.93 10.34
N ALA A 80 -14.26 26.55 9.52
CA ALA A 80 -15.70 26.30 9.51
C ALA A 80 -16.11 25.13 8.61
N ARG A 81 -15.37 24.87 7.51
CA ARG A 81 -15.78 23.95 6.45
C ARG A 81 -14.86 22.73 6.35
N GLN A 82 -14.78 21.93 7.40
CA GLN A 82 -13.89 20.76 7.46
C GLN A 82 -14.61 19.48 7.03
N VAL A 83 -13.84 18.52 6.51
CA VAL A 83 -14.30 17.18 6.09
C VAL A 83 -13.54 16.11 6.87
N LEU A 84 -14.28 15.13 7.39
CA LEU A 84 -13.74 13.97 8.09
C LEU A 84 -13.81 12.75 7.15
N ILE A 85 -12.67 12.24 6.72
CA ILE A 85 -12.65 11.01 5.92
C ILE A 85 -12.75 9.82 6.87
N ASP A 86 -13.86 9.08 6.78
CA ASP A 86 -14.17 7.91 7.63
C ASP A 86 -13.40 6.66 7.19
N ASN A 87 -13.43 5.66 8.06
CA ASN A 87 -12.74 4.36 7.89
C ASN A 87 -11.22 4.46 7.78
N MET A 88 -10.63 5.49 8.36
CA MET A 88 -9.19 5.63 8.44
C MET A 88 -8.65 4.93 9.68
N SER A 89 -7.63 4.11 9.50
CA SER A 89 -6.96 3.41 10.60
C SER A 89 -5.74 4.18 11.06
N SER A 90 -5.54 4.27 12.38
CA SER A 90 -4.25 4.69 12.93
C SER A 90 -3.19 3.61 12.66
N GLY A 91 -1.90 3.97 12.76
CA GLY A 91 -0.80 2.99 12.70
C GLY A 91 -0.92 1.84 13.72
N GLN A 92 -1.77 1.99 14.75
CA GLN A 92 -2.08 0.97 15.75
C GLN A 92 -3.40 0.20 15.49
N GLY A 93 -3.98 0.35 14.29
CA GLY A 93 -5.20 -0.37 13.89
C GLY A 93 -6.50 0.17 14.47
N ARG A 94 -6.51 1.31 15.16
CA ARG A 94 -7.75 1.92 15.68
C ARG A 94 -8.49 2.66 14.58
N ALA A 95 -9.82 2.50 14.52
CA ALA A 95 -10.69 3.22 13.59
C ALA A 95 -10.83 4.71 13.96
N GLY A 96 -10.91 5.57 12.97
CA GLY A 96 -11.07 6.99 13.15
C GLY A 96 -11.22 7.73 11.82
N TYR A 97 -10.88 9.01 11.84
CA TYR A 97 -11.03 9.92 10.72
C TYR A 97 -9.71 10.59 10.35
N PHE A 98 -9.48 10.84 9.06
CA PHE A 98 -8.56 11.90 8.65
C PHE A 98 -9.29 13.22 8.59
N VAL A 99 -8.65 14.25 9.13
CA VAL A 99 -9.20 15.61 9.18
C VAL A 99 -8.69 16.39 7.98
N ILE A 100 -9.58 16.65 7.02
CA ILE A 100 -9.30 17.46 5.84
C ILE A 100 -9.83 18.88 6.08
N THR A 101 -8.93 19.85 6.04
CA THR A 101 -9.25 21.26 6.24
C THR A 101 -8.88 22.03 4.98
N PRO A 102 -9.81 22.82 4.39
CA PRO A 102 -9.47 23.72 3.29
C PRO A 102 -8.50 24.79 3.77
N PHE A 103 -7.56 25.15 2.90
CA PHE A 103 -6.55 26.18 3.17
C PHE A 103 -6.54 27.20 2.03
N ALA A 104 -6.84 28.45 2.36
CA ALA A 104 -6.82 29.57 1.42
C ALA A 104 -5.37 30.04 1.25
N LEU A 105 -4.84 29.99 0.04
CA LEU A 105 -3.50 30.45 -0.30
C LEU A 105 -3.46 31.97 -0.34
N ARG A 106 -2.40 32.59 0.17
CA ARG A 106 -2.21 34.06 0.14
C ARG A 106 -2.21 34.61 -1.30
N GLY A 107 -1.65 33.85 -2.25
CA GLY A 107 -1.66 34.17 -3.68
C GLY A 107 -2.98 33.90 -4.40
N GLY A 108 -4.04 33.60 -3.67
CA GLY A 108 -5.34 33.17 -4.20
C GLY A 108 -5.41 31.68 -4.47
N GLY A 109 -6.65 31.17 -4.48
CA GLY A 109 -6.92 29.73 -4.63
C GLY A 109 -6.93 28.97 -3.31
N TRP A 110 -7.27 27.69 -3.41
CA TRP A 110 -7.48 26.78 -2.28
C TRP A 110 -6.71 25.48 -2.48
N ILE A 111 -6.27 24.89 -1.37
CA ILE A 111 -5.78 23.50 -1.32
C ILE A 111 -6.45 22.76 -0.17
N LEU A 112 -6.48 21.45 -0.25
CA LEU A 112 -6.90 20.58 0.86
C LEU A 112 -5.70 20.20 1.70
N VAL A 113 -5.82 20.26 3.02
CA VAL A 113 -4.77 19.87 3.97
C VAL A 113 -5.28 18.74 4.83
N ASN A 114 -4.59 17.61 4.81
CA ASN A 114 -4.80 16.52 5.75
C ASN A 114 -4.00 16.82 7.02
N ARG A 115 -4.70 17.20 8.08
CA ARG A 115 -4.12 17.57 9.37
C ARG A 115 -3.82 16.37 10.29
N GLY A 116 -4.09 15.16 9.82
CA GLY A 116 -3.81 13.94 10.57
C GLY A 116 -5.06 13.19 11.00
N TRP A 117 -4.85 12.16 11.79
CA TRP A 117 -5.86 11.22 12.24
C TRP A 117 -6.37 11.57 13.64
N VAL A 118 -7.69 11.45 13.82
CA VAL A 118 -8.39 11.54 15.11
C VAL A 118 -9.19 10.25 15.36
N PRO A 119 -9.31 9.80 16.61
CA PRO A 119 -10.08 8.60 16.93
C PRO A 119 -11.57 8.79 16.67
N LEU A 120 -12.25 7.70 16.37
CA LEU A 120 -13.71 7.63 16.43
C LEU A 120 -14.16 7.87 17.89
N GLY A 121 -15.21 8.68 18.08
CA GLY A 121 -15.84 8.89 19.39
C GLY A 121 -16.52 7.61 19.93
N ALA A 122 -17.19 7.72 21.04
CA ALA A 122 -17.95 6.62 21.62
C ALA A 122 -19.09 6.14 20.66
N SER A 123 -19.59 7.03 19.84
CA SER A 123 -20.58 6.76 18.79
C SER A 123 -20.17 7.46 17.48
N ARG A 124 -20.59 6.93 16.32
CA ARG A 124 -20.45 7.60 15.01
C ARG A 124 -21.26 8.90 14.92
N ALA A 125 -22.24 9.10 15.79
CA ALA A 125 -22.98 10.35 15.89
C ALA A 125 -22.16 11.46 16.56
N ASP A 126 -21.18 11.08 17.42
CA ASP A 126 -20.33 12.01 18.15
C ASP A 126 -19.12 12.42 17.29
N LYS A 127 -19.28 13.48 16.52
CA LYS A 127 -18.20 14.00 15.67
C LYS A 127 -17.09 14.58 16.56
N PRO A 128 -15.80 14.29 16.27
CA PRO A 128 -14.70 14.86 17.01
C PRO A 128 -14.61 16.37 16.83
N GLN A 129 -14.17 17.07 17.87
CA GLN A 129 -13.84 18.49 17.80
C GLN A 129 -12.52 18.68 17.04
N VAL A 130 -12.58 19.35 15.90
CA VAL A 130 -11.43 19.49 14.98
C VAL A 130 -11.06 20.96 14.76
N ALA A 131 -11.07 21.74 15.85
CA ALA A 131 -10.73 23.14 15.79
C ALA A 131 -9.33 23.39 15.19
N VAL A 132 -9.15 24.52 14.54
CA VAL A 132 -7.86 25.05 14.12
C VAL A 132 -7.83 26.56 14.41
N PRO A 133 -6.70 27.10 14.86
CA PRO A 133 -6.57 28.54 15.10
C PRO A 133 -6.79 29.32 13.80
N GLN A 134 -7.47 30.45 13.93
CA GLN A 134 -7.67 31.39 12.82
C GLN A 134 -6.44 32.26 12.60
N GLY A 135 -6.34 32.84 11.39
CA GLY A 135 -5.29 33.79 11.04
C GLY A 135 -4.23 33.21 10.09
N PRO A 136 -3.30 34.06 9.66
CA PRO A 136 -2.26 33.69 8.73
C PRO A 136 -1.36 32.57 9.26
N ARG A 137 -1.01 31.62 8.39
CA ARG A 137 -0.12 30.48 8.65
C ARG A 137 0.86 30.32 7.51
N GLU A 138 2.02 29.79 7.85
CA GLU A 138 2.91 29.15 6.91
C GLU A 138 2.66 27.65 7.01
N LEU A 139 2.25 27.03 5.91
CA LEU A 139 1.94 25.61 5.82
C LEU A 139 3.15 24.86 5.29
N HIS A 140 3.63 23.88 6.03
CA HIS A 140 4.64 22.92 5.54
C HIS A 140 4.04 21.52 5.48
N GLY A 141 4.33 20.83 4.39
CA GLY A 141 3.79 19.49 4.17
C GLY A 141 4.29 18.87 2.89
N ARG A 142 3.69 17.76 2.53
CA ARG A 142 3.99 17.06 1.28
C ARG A 142 2.74 16.78 0.48
N THR A 143 2.86 16.83 -0.83
CA THR A 143 1.77 16.53 -1.76
C THR A 143 1.41 15.06 -1.69
N ASP A 144 0.11 14.74 -1.76
CA ASP A 144 -0.38 13.35 -1.85
C ASP A 144 -1.72 13.32 -2.59
N ASP A 145 -2.23 12.11 -2.80
CA ASP A 145 -3.60 11.85 -3.23
C ASP A 145 -4.53 11.66 -2.03
N LEU A 146 -5.81 11.95 -2.22
CA LEU A 146 -6.83 11.57 -1.24
C LEU A 146 -6.93 10.03 -1.16
N PRO A 147 -7.22 9.47 0.03
CA PRO A 147 -7.45 8.04 0.19
C PRO A 147 -8.54 7.53 -0.75
N ARG A 148 -8.30 6.39 -1.39
CA ARG A 148 -9.24 5.77 -2.34
C ARG A 148 -9.76 4.46 -1.79
N ALA A 149 -11.04 4.17 -2.01
CA ALA A 149 -11.58 2.83 -1.73
C ALA A 149 -10.96 1.79 -2.68
N GLY A 150 -10.62 0.62 -2.15
CA GLY A 150 -10.13 -0.49 -2.97
C GLY A 150 -11.21 -1.06 -3.90
N LEU A 151 -12.47 -1.10 -3.44
CA LEU A 151 -13.65 -1.49 -4.22
C LEU A 151 -14.81 -0.59 -3.84
N GLN A 152 -15.46 0.01 -4.82
CA GLN A 152 -16.64 0.83 -4.63
C GLN A 152 -17.88 0.04 -5.08
N LEU A 153 -18.77 -0.25 -4.12
CA LEU A 153 -20.04 -0.92 -4.39
C LEU A 153 -21.17 0.13 -4.35
N GLY A 154 -21.59 0.58 -5.53
CA GLY A 154 -22.71 1.51 -5.69
C GLY A 154 -22.31 3.00 -5.68
N PRO A 155 -23.31 3.89 -5.87
CA PRO A 155 -23.11 5.34 -5.86
C PRO A 155 -22.77 5.85 -4.47
N ARG A 156 -21.98 6.92 -4.39
CA ARG A 156 -21.70 7.63 -3.12
C ARG A 156 -22.88 8.52 -2.77
N ALA A 157 -23.14 8.64 -1.46
CA ALA A 157 -24.06 9.66 -0.98
C ALA A 157 -23.45 11.05 -1.20
N PRO A 158 -24.27 12.05 -1.62
CA PRO A 158 -23.79 13.40 -1.76
C PRO A 158 -23.32 13.98 -0.42
N LEU A 159 -22.23 14.74 -0.47
CA LEU A 159 -21.70 15.41 0.71
C LEU A 159 -22.59 16.61 1.04
N THR A 160 -23.11 16.66 2.25
CA THR A 160 -24.02 17.73 2.70
C THR A 160 -23.70 18.22 4.10
N PRO A 161 -23.82 19.55 4.39
CA PRO A 161 -23.72 20.07 5.75
C PRO A 161 -24.70 19.39 6.71
N PRO A 162 -24.51 19.46 8.04
CA PRO A 162 -23.62 20.39 8.75
C PRO A 162 -22.17 19.93 8.84
N TYR A 163 -21.26 20.90 8.91
CA TYR A 163 -19.84 20.65 9.13
C TYR A 163 -19.52 20.29 10.59
N PRO A 164 -18.44 19.49 10.84
CA PRO A 164 -17.65 18.81 9.83
C PRO A 164 -18.48 17.74 9.10
N VAL A 165 -18.32 17.66 7.77
CA VAL A 165 -18.98 16.63 6.96
C VAL A 165 -18.19 15.34 7.05
N VAL A 166 -18.87 14.21 7.31
CA VAL A 166 -18.24 12.87 7.29
C VAL A 166 -18.41 12.24 5.91
N ALA A 167 -17.33 11.78 5.31
CA ALA A 167 -17.30 11.20 3.98
C ALA A 167 -16.44 9.94 3.92
N SER A 168 -16.89 8.92 3.21
CA SER A 168 -16.10 7.72 2.96
C SER A 168 -15.40 7.83 1.60
N PHE A 169 -14.08 8.00 1.62
CA PHE A 169 -13.23 8.08 0.42
C PHE A 169 -13.72 9.12 -0.62
N PRO A 170 -13.93 10.38 -0.24
CA PRO A 170 -14.39 11.40 -1.17
C PRO A 170 -13.33 11.71 -2.23
N THR A 171 -13.75 12.10 -3.42
CA THR A 171 -12.87 12.67 -4.43
C THR A 171 -12.61 14.15 -4.16
N HIS A 172 -11.55 14.68 -4.78
CA HIS A 172 -11.28 16.12 -4.73
C HIS A 172 -12.47 16.94 -5.25
N ASP A 173 -13.09 16.51 -6.36
CA ASP A 173 -14.21 17.23 -6.99
C ASP A 173 -15.47 17.21 -6.12
N GLU A 174 -15.74 16.11 -5.40
CA GLU A 174 -16.85 16.05 -4.43
C GLU A 174 -16.65 17.05 -3.28
N ILE A 175 -15.43 17.17 -2.76
CA ILE A 175 -15.11 18.15 -1.72
C ILE A 175 -15.17 19.58 -2.29
N ALA A 176 -14.60 19.81 -3.47
CA ALA A 176 -14.64 21.12 -4.12
C ALA A 176 -16.08 21.58 -4.40
N GLY A 177 -16.94 20.66 -4.83
CA GLY A 177 -18.37 20.90 -5.03
C GLY A 177 -19.10 21.24 -3.72
N LEU A 178 -18.83 20.52 -2.63
CA LEU A 178 -19.37 20.79 -1.30
C LEU A 178 -18.99 22.19 -0.78
N LEU A 179 -17.74 22.61 -1.03
CA LEU A 179 -17.21 23.88 -0.55
C LEU A 179 -17.60 25.06 -1.44
N HIS A 180 -18.16 24.80 -2.62
CA HIS A 180 -18.54 25.81 -3.63
C HIS A 180 -17.37 26.70 -4.09
N GLU A 181 -16.14 26.23 -3.93
CA GLU A 181 -14.95 26.96 -4.34
C GLU A 181 -14.55 26.58 -5.77
N ARG A 182 -14.19 27.57 -6.59
CA ARG A 182 -13.84 27.37 -8.01
C ARG A 182 -12.34 27.50 -8.29
N ALA A 183 -11.63 28.14 -7.38
CA ALA A 183 -10.22 28.48 -7.58
C ALA A 183 -9.29 27.52 -6.80
N TRP A 184 -9.31 26.23 -7.17
CA TRP A 184 -8.42 25.25 -6.58
C TRP A 184 -7.04 25.30 -7.22
N SER A 185 -5.99 25.22 -6.39
CA SER A 185 -4.64 25.00 -6.88
C SER A 185 -4.52 23.58 -7.47
N ARG A 186 -3.79 23.46 -8.55
CA ARG A 186 -3.52 22.19 -9.23
C ARG A 186 -2.26 21.51 -8.71
N ALA A 187 -1.53 22.13 -7.80
CA ALA A 187 -0.26 21.62 -7.28
C ALA A 187 -0.40 20.24 -6.65
N ALA A 188 -1.50 19.98 -5.93
CA ALA A 188 -1.75 18.69 -5.26
C ALA A 188 -3.26 18.44 -5.09
N ALA A 189 -3.66 17.16 -5.00
CA ALA A 189 -5.01 16.79 -4.60
C ALA A 189 -5.24 17.02 -3.10
N VAL A 190 -4.22 16.76 -2.29
CA VAL A 190 -4.18 17.04 -0.85
C VAL A 190 -2.73 17.26 -0.42
N VAL A 191 -2.52 18.04 0.63
CA VAL A 191 -1.23 18.20 1.31
C VAL A 191 -1.30 17.48 2.65
N LEU A 192 -0.39 16.56 2.89
CA LEU A 192 -0.18 15.95 4.20
C LEU A 192 0.62 16.94 5.05
N LEU A 193 0.02 17.43 6.13
CA LEU A 193 0.67 18.36 7.05
C LEU A 193 1.89 17.71 7.70
N ASP A 194 3.03 18.38 7.75
CA ASP A 194 4.24 17.82 8.32
C ASP A 194 4.10 17.51 9.82
N PRO A 195 4.73 16.43 10.31
CA PRO A 195 4.59 16.02 11.71
C PRO A 195 5.00 17.09 12.73
N GLY A 196 5.91 17.99 12.38
CA GLY A 196 6.38 19.10 13.24
C GLY A 196 5.42 20.28 13.35
N GLU A 197 4.42 20.39 12.47
CA GLU A 197 3.49 21.52 12.45
C GLU A 197 2.52 21.49 13.64
N PRO A 198 2.24 22.64 14.28
CA PRO A 198 1.46 22.70 15.52
C PRO A 198 -0.02 22.39 15.33
N ASP A 199 -0.59 22.65 14.15
CA ASP A 199 -2.03 22.61 13.91
C ASP A 199 -2.57 21.22 13.50
N GLY A 200 -1.80 20.14 13.76
CA GLY A 200 -2.15 18.79 13.32
C GLY A 200 -2.51 17.83 14.46
N TYR A 201 -3.04 16.68 14.06
CA TYR A 201 -3.39 15.55 14.91
C TYR A 201 -2.33 14.44 14.80
N LEU A 202 -2.68 13.17 15.03
CA LEU A 202 -1.75 12.06 14.85
C LEU A 202 -1.35 11.91 13.38
N ARG A 203 -0.07 12.10 13.08
CA ARG A 203 0.49 12.12 11.71
C ARG A 203 1.62 11.11 11.59
N GLN A 204 1.25 9.86 11.36
CA GLN A 204 2.18 8.77 11.08
C GLN A 204 2.14 8.45 9.58
N TRP A 205 2.60 9.43 8.77
CA TRP A 205 2.59 9.28 7.33
C TRP A 205 3.54 8.19 6.87
N GLN A 206 3.02 7.26 6.09
CA GLN A 206 3.78 6.15 5.52
C GLN A 206 3.37 5.95 4.07
N ALA A 207 4.31 5.54 3.24
CA ALA A 207 3.99 5.15 1.88
C ALA A 207 3.01 3.95 1.87
N PRO A 208 1.97 3.98 1.02
CA PRO A 208 0.91 2.97 1.03
C PRO A 208 1.43 1.57 0.69
N GLY A 209 0.73 0.55 1.17
CA GLY A 209 1.02 -0.85 0.90
C GLY A 209 1.70 -1.58 2.05
N PHE A 210 1.95 -2.88 1.85
CA PHE A 210 2.61 -3.71 2.87
C PHE A 210 4.12 -3.46 2.90
N PRO A 211 4.76 -3.62 4.07
CA PRO A 211 6.21 -3.51 4.19
C PRO A 211 6.95 -4.45 3.22
N PRO A 212 8.11 -4.04 2.66
CA PRO A 212 8.88 -4.86 1.72
C PRO A 212 9.19 -6.27 2.23
N MET A 213 9.47 -6.40 3.53
CA MET A 213 9.78 -7.68 4.17
C MET A 213 8.64 -8.70 4.09
N ARG A 214 7.37 -8.27 4.03
CA ARG A 214 6.24 -9.19 3.81
C ARG A 214 6.33 -9.86 2.44
N HIS A 215 6.67 -9.13 1.41
CA HIS A 215 6.87 -9.66 0.06
C HIS A 215 8.08 -10.60 -0.01
N VAL A 216 9.18 -10.26 0.68
CA VAL A 216 10.35 -11.14 0.79
C VAL A 216 9.99 -12.45 1.48
N ALA A 217 9.22 -12.41 2.58
CA ALA A 217 8.76 -13.61 3.28
C ALA A 217 7.93 -14.54 2.36
N TYR A 218 7.01 -13.97 1.57
CA TYR A 218 6.27 -14.74 0.57
C TYR A 218 7.17 -15.30 -0.53
N ALA A 219 8.18 -14.56 -0.98
CA ALA A 219 9.13 -15.07 -1.97
C ALA A 219 9.90 -16.31 -1.43
N VAL A 220 10.39 -16.23 -0.19
CA VAL A 220 11.04 -17.37 0.50
C VAL A 220 10.10 -18.58 0.59
N GLN A 221 8.83 -18.35 0.92
CA GLN A 221 7.82 -19.42 0.97
C GLN A 221 7.64 -20.11 -0.40
N TRP A 222 7.52 -19.34 -1.49
CA TRP A 222 7.35 -19.88 -2.85
C TRP A 222 8.59 -20.67 -3.30
N PHE A 223 9.81 -20.17 -3.05
CA PHE A 223 11.03 -20.89 -3.36
C PHE A 223 11.19 -22.14 -2.49
N GLY A 224 10.81 -22.08 -1.21
CA GLY A 224 10.79 -23.23 -0.32
C GLY A 224 9.85 -24.34 -0.82
N LEU A 225 8.65 -23.98 -1.27
CA LEU A 225 7.70 -24.92 -1.87
C LEU A 225 8.24 -25.54 -3.16
N ALA A 226 8.91 -24.76 -4.02
CA ALA A 226 9.55 -25.26 -5.23
C ALA A 226 10.64 -26.27 -4.91
N LEU A 227 11.50 -25.99 -3.93
CA LEU A 227 12.53 -26.90 -3.46
C LEU A 227 11.93 -28.17 -2.87
N THR A 228 10.93 -28.05 -2.02
CA THR A 228 10.23 -29.18 -1.41
C THR A 228 9.63 -30.09 -2.48
N LEU A 229 8.95 -29.51 -3.48
CA LEU A 229 8.41 -30.28 -4.60
C LEU A 229 9.49 -31.00 -5.41
N ALA A 230 10.61 -30.33 -5.66
CA ALA A 230 11.76 -30.96 -6.35
C ALA A 230 12.33 -32.15 -5.55
N VAL A 231 12.49 -31.99 -4.23
CA VAL A 231 12.96 -33.07 -3.34
C VAL A 231 11.98 -34.24 -3.33
N ILE A 232 10.68 -33.98 -3.17
CA ILE A 232 9.63 -35.00 -3.21
C ILE A 232 9.67 -35.74 -4.55
N TYR A 233 9.78 -35.02 -5.65
CA TYR A 233 9.85 -35.60 -6.99
C TYR A 233 11.06 -36.56 -7.13
N VAL A 234 12.24 -36.11 -6.69
CA VAL A 234 13.44 -36.98 -6.73
C VAL A 234 13.25 -38.19 -5.86
N VAL A 235 12.84 -38.03 -4.60
CA VAL A 235 12.68 -39.15 -3.63
C VAL A 235 11.67 -40.18 -4.12
N THR A 236 10.55 -39.75 -4.69
CA THR A 236 9.47 -40.65 -5.15
C THR A 236 9.82 -41.42 -6.42
N ASN A 237 10.74 -40.87 -7.24
CA ASN A 237 11.16 -41.50 -8.48
C ASN A 237 12.48 -42.32 -8.34
N VAL A 238 13.12 -42.34 -7.16
CA VAL A 238 14.31 -43.12 -6.89
C VAL A 238 13.92 -44.42 -6.20
N ARG A 239 14.30 -45.60 -6.80
CA ARG A 239 14.10 -46.95 -6.24
C ARG A 239 15.45 -47.61 -6.03
N ARG A 240 15.53 -48.57 -5.11
CA ARG A 240 16.68 -49.45 -5.02
C ARG A 240 16.67 -50.39 -6.22
N ALA A 241 17.83 -50.59 -6.87
CA ALA A 241 17.99 -51.64 -7.86
C ALA A 241 17.80 -53.00 -7.15
N ALA A 242 16.98 -53.87 -7.71
CA ALA A 242 16.92 -55.25 -7.20
C ALA A 242 18.32 -55.84 -7.26
N ALA A 243 18.74 -56.57 -6.20
CA ALA A 243 19.99 -57.30 -6.22
C ALA A 243 19.89 -58.39 -7.32
N ASP A 244 20.65 -58.19 -8.40
CA ASP A 244 20.77 -59.23 -9.44
C ASP A 244 21.39 -60.47 -8.78
N GLY A 245 20.64 -61.57 -8.76
CA GLY A 245 21.18 -62.91 -8.59
C GLY A 245 21.11 -63.54 -7.20
N ALA A 246 19.91 -63.96 -6.78
CA ALA A 246 19.81 -65.25 -6.12
C ALA A 246 19.42 -66.29 -7.19
N ASP A 247 20.38 -67.02 -7.72
CA ASP A 247 20.11 -68.11 -8.61
C ASP A 247 19.37 -69.25 -7.80
N PRO A 248 18.10 -69.62 -8.19
CA PRO A 248 17.34 -70.63 -7.51
C PRO A 248 17.80 -72.06 -7.91
N GLY A 249 18.96 -72.20 -8.56
CA GLY A 249 19.37 -73.39 -9.28
C GLY A 249 20.40 -74.34 -8.60
N ALA A 250 20.89 -74.10 -7.36
CA ALA A 250 21.87 -74.92 -6.73
C ALA A 250 21.32 -75.70 -5.52
N GLY A 251 20.55 -76.81 -5.79
CA GLY A 251 20.05 -77.64 -4.69
C GLY A 251 19.23 -78.86 -5.11
N ARG A 252 19.68 -79.62 -6.09
CA ARG A 252 19.24 -81.03 -6.24
C ARG A 252 20.34 -81.83 -6.84
N ARG A 253 21.12 -82.48 -6.00
CA ARG A 253 21.66 -83.83 -6.17
C ARG A 253 21.75 -84.52 -4.78
#